data_d9e243c6deddb8fe4ac64a6ccdf1565e
#
_entry.id   d9e243c6deddb8fe4ac64a6ccdf1565e
#
_cell.length_a   1.000
_cell.length_b   1.000
_cell.length_c   1.000
_cell.angle_alpha   90.00
_cell.angle_beta   90.00
_cell.angle_gamma   90.00
#
_symmetry.space_group_name_H-M   'P 1'
#
loop_
_entity.id
_entity.type
_entity.pdbx_description
1 polymer ?
#
loop_
_entity_poly.entity_id
_entity_poly.type
_entity_poly.pdbx_seq_one_letter_code
_entity_poly.pdbx_strand_id
1 'polypeptide(L)'
;ATSHLGVAQDLLAYIKVNLGQALKLRKPDTSNFVAGEGQPIEIEVRDTKACPRYSGILLENIKIQASPEWMQNRLRLIGVRPISNIVDITNYILHELGQPLHAFDADKIAGNKIVVTQLPQDSSFTTLDEKERKLHAEDLMICDGNEQGMCIAGVFGGMQSGVTDSTSRIFLESGHFEASSLRRTSFRHLLRTDAAMVFEKGSDPNITVYALERAVQLMQEYAEATVASELMDVYPAPITEAEVTLTFEKVRKLIGGTISDDEIRNILSALEMKLKADDGVSFTVAVPTNKADVTRDVDVIEEILRIYGFNQVELPGYIHSAIQVSSGVNSFRVKNDIANLLTGAGFSEMMGLSLVDQSLFESLDDKVTINNTSNVTLNVMRPSMAYTALETVINNQNRQQLNLRVFENGRSFAKNGDDFKETDHLSLTMVGDQLEESWMNDEKRSLSFYDLKAYVEMILTKLGMNSYQVSELSNTDDVFNYGLSYHRGPQVLVDFGVLSDNLKKKYGVKRDVFHAIFNWDVILRFMKKTSISVKEITRFPVVRRDLALVVDTKVKFSEITAIAF
;
A
#
# COMPACT_ATOMS: atom_id res chain seq x y z
N ALA A 1 21.97 4.00 -2.49
CA ALA A 1 22.41 4.22 -3.90
C ALA A 1 21.59 5.30 -4.62
N THR A 2 21.25 6.40 -3.92
CA THR A 2 20.48 7.51 -4.52
C THR A 2 21.34 8.56 -5.22
N SER A 3 22.64 8.31 -5.34
CA SER A 3 23.62 9.25 -5.92
C SER A 3 24.59 8.54 -6.87
N HIS A 4 25.31 9.33 -7.67
CA HIS A 4 26.38 8.82 -8.54
C HIS A 4 27.48 8.15 -7.72
N LEU A 5 27.85 8.72 -6.56
CA LEU A 5 28.82 8.13 -5.66
C LEU A 5 28.34 6.76 -5.15
N GLY A 6 27.09 6.64 -4.70
CA GLY A 6 26.53 5.37 -4.21
C GLY A 6 26.48 4.30 -5.30
N VAL A 7 26.05 4.65 -6.51
CA VAL A 7 26.09 3.72 -7.67
C VAL A 7 27.52 3.30 -8.00
N ALA A 8 28.49 4.24 -7.95
CA ALA A 8 29.90 3.92 -8.19
C ALA A 8 30.47 2.99 -7.13
N GLN A 9 30.09 3.12 -5.85
CA GLN A 9 30.49 2.21 -4.78
C GLN A 9 29.96 0.79 -5.03
N ASP A 10 28.68 0.65 -5.36
CA ASP A 10 28.06 -0.65 -5.65
C ASP A 10 28.68 -1.31 -6.90
N LEU A 11 28.90 -0.53 -7.95
CA LEU A 11 29.55 -1.03 -9.16
C LEU A 11 31.01 -1.47 -8.87
N LEU A 12 31.73 -0.71 -8.07
CA LEU A 12 33.08 -1.08 -7.64
C LEU A 12 33.08 -2.39 -6.84
N ALA A 13 32.13 -2.58 -5.91
CA ALA A 13 31.98 -3.82 -5.17
C ALA A 13 31.75 -5.01 -6.12
N TYR A 14 30.85 -4.87 -7.10
CA TYR A 14 30.60 -5.87 -8.12
C TYR A 14 31.84 -6.20 -8.97
N ILE A 15 32.51 -5.19 -9.49
CA ILE A 15 33.73 -5.34 -10.33
C ILE A 15 34.85 -6.05 -9.52
N LYS A 16 35.04 -5.65 -8.29
CA LYS A 16 36.07 -6.24 -7.40
C LYS A 16 35.79 -7.72 -7.12
N VAL A 17 34.55 -8.08 -6.81
CA VAL A 17 34.17 -9.44 -6.45
C VAL A 17 34.04 -10.34 -7.68
N ASN A 18 33.31 -9.91 -8.69
CA ASN A 18 32.95 -10.77 -9.82
C ASN A 18 33.93 -10.72 -11.00
N LEU A 19 34.67 -9.61 -11.17
CA LEU A 19 35.64 -9.47 -12.26
C LEU A 19 37.09 -9.49 -11.78
N GLY A 20 37.34 -9.57 -10.47
CA GLY A 20 38.68 -9.65 -9.88
C GLY A 20 39.56 -8.42 -10.13
N GLN A 21 38.98 -7.27 -10.47
CA GLN A 21 39.74 -6.05 -10.82
C GLN A 21 39.97 -5.17 -9.58
N ALA A 22 41.22 -4.83 -9.30
CA ALA A 22 41.61 -3.97 -8.17
C ALA A 22 41.46 -2.48 -8.52
N LEU A 23 40.23 -2.02 -8.76
CA LEU A 23 39.92 -0.61 -8.98
C LEU A 23 39.80 0.16 -7.66
N LYS A 24 40.02 1.47 -7.71
CA LYS A 24 39.80 2.39 -6.59
C LYS A 24 38.77 3.45 -6.97
N LEU A 25 37.83 3.73 -6.06
CA LEU A 25 36.91 4.85 -6.23
C LEU A 25 37.64 6.17 -6.07
N ARG A 26 37.47 7.07 -7.03
CA ARG A 26 37.94 8.45 -6.91
C ARG A 26 36.79 9.31 -6.38
N LYS A 27 36.88 9.68 -5.11
CA LYS A 27 35.99 10.70 -4.54
C LYS A 27 36.55 12.09 -4.85
N PRO A 28 35.71 13.13 -5.04
CA PRO A 28 36.16 14.52 -5.09
C PRO A 28 37.06 14.83 -3.89
N ASP A 29 38.19 15.45 -4.13
CA ASP A 29 39.15 15.81 -3.07
C ASP A 29 38.75 17.16 -2.45
N THR A 30 38.44 17.17 -1.14
CA THR A 30 38.11 18.40 -0.38
C THR A 30 39.24 18.85 0.55
N SER A 31 40.41 18.23 0.47
CA SER A 31 41.54 18.54 1.37
C SER A 31 42.05 19.97 1.29
N ASN A 32 41.74 20.67 0.22
CA ASN A 32 42.09 22.08 0.00
C ASN A 32 41.09 23.07 0.64
N PHE A 33 40.05 22.55 1.33
CA PHE A 33 39.11 23.41 2.04
C PHE A 33 39.83 24.15 3.19
N VAL A 34 39.65 25.45 3.26
CA VAL A 34 40.16 26.29 4.35
C VAL A 34 39.02 27.11 4.91
N ALA A 35 38.82 27.00 6.20
CA ALA A 35 37.81 27.79 6.94
C ALA A 35 38.17 29.30 6.95
N GLY A 36 37.14 30.13 6.99
CA GLY A 36 37.31 31.59 7.17
C GLY A 36 37.45 31.95 8.66
N GLU A 37 37.95 33.17 8.93
CA GLU A 37 38.20 33.66 10.28
C GLU A 37 37.04 34.56 10.82
N GLY A 38 36.01 34.82 10.03
CA GLY A 38 34.87 35.68 10.42
C GLY A 38 33.89 34.98 11.37
N GLN A 39 33.00 35.77 11.92
CA GLN A 39 31.96 35.21 12.80
C GLN A 39 30.98 34.32 12.05
N PRO A 40 30.80 33.06 12.49
CA PRO A 40 29.79 32.20 11.89
C PRO A 40 28.38 32.67 12.25
N ILE A 41 27.40 32.21 11.46
CA ILE A 41 25.99 32.25 11.83
C ILE A 41 25.76 31.19 12.90
N GLU A 42 25.23 31.58 14.05
CA GLU A 42 24.94 30.64 15.15
C GLU A 42 23.86 29.65 14.74
N ILE A 43 24.03 28.39 15.10
CA ILE A 43 23.05 27.31 14.84
C ILE A 43 22.52 26.77 16.16
N GLU A 44 21.20 26.83 16.35
CA GLU A 44 20.48 26.21 17.46
C GLU A 44 19.52 25.15 16.94
N VAL A 45 19.74 23.88 17.30
CA VAL A 45 18.82 22.78 16.98
C VAL A 45 18.03 22.41 18.22
N ARG A 46 16.73 22.76 18.26
CA ARG A 46 15.85 22.47 19.41
C ARG A 46 15.28 21.06 19.40
N ASP A 47 14.98 20.52 18.23
CA ASP A 47 14.54 19.12 18.07
C ASP A 47 15.63 18.26 17.44
N THR A 48 16.48 17.70 18.29
CA THR A 48 17.59 16.83 17.89
C THR A 48 17.15 15.43 17.43
N LYS A 49 15.85 15.07 17.61
CA LYS A 49 15.29 13.84 17.02
C LYS A 49 14.90 14.05 15.57
N ALA A 50 14.19 15.14 15.28
CA ALA A 50 13.78 15.45 13.92
C ALA A 50 14.96 15.95 13.05
N CYS A 51 15.97 16.60 13.67
CA CYS A 51 17.21 17.03 13.04
C CYS A 51 18.42 16.56 13.85
N PRO A 52 18.92 15.32 13.67
CA PRO A 52 20.08 14.80 14.42
C PRO A 52 21.38 15.52 14.13
N ARG A 53 21.58 16.04 12.92
CA ARG A 53 22.77 16.81 12.52
C ARG A 53 22.41 17.98 11.63
N TYR A 54 23.01 19.12 11.90
CA TYR A 54 22.85 20.31 11.09
C TYR A 54 24.19 21.03 10.96
N SER A 55 24.65 21.17 9.72
CA SER A 55 25.92 21.80 9.41
C SER A 55 25.70 22.99 8.48
N GLY A 56 26.50 24.05 8.62
CA GLY A 56 26.39 25.21 7.75
C GLY A 56 27.64 26.06 7.73
N ILE A 57 27.75 26.90 6.71
CA ILE A 57 28.89 27.79 6.49
C ILE A 57 28.48 29.08 5.81
N LEU A 58 29.11 30.18 6.18
CA LEU A 58 28.91 31.50 5.57
C LEU A 58 29.90 31.72 4.43
N LEU A 59 29.39 32.08 3.26
CA LEU A 59 30.15 32.46 2.09
C LEU A 59 29.83 33.89 1.68
N GLU A 60 30.84 34.65 1.23
CA GLU A 60 30.73 36.05 0.80
C GLU A 60 31.29 36.23 -0.61
N ASN A 61 31.15 37.43 -1.16
CA ASN A 61 31.58 37.83 -2.51
C ASN A 61 30.97 36.97 -3.61
N ILE A 62 29.77 36.44 -3.36
CA ILE A 62 29.06 35.60 -4.32
C ILE A 62 28.64 36.43 -5.54
N LYS A 63 28.93 35.90 -6.71
CA LYS A 63 28.47 36.42 -7.99
C LYS A 63 27.48 35.45 -8.62
N ILE A 64 26.21 35.84 -8.60
CA ILE A 64 25.15 35.04 -9.19
C ILE A 64 25.22 35.17 -10.71
N GLN A 65 25.33 34.04 -11.39
CA GLN A 65 25.41 33.92 -12.84
C GLN A 65 24.95 32.52 -13.29
N ALA A 66 24.92 32.29 -14.62
CA ALA A 66 24.65 30.96 -15.13
C ALA A 66 25.79 29.99 -14.73
N SER A 67 25.44 28.78 -14.37
CA SER A 67 26.41 27.71 -14.11
C SER A 67 27.19 27.32 -15.38
N PRO A 68 28.36 26.70 -15.26
CA PRO A 68 29.13 26.29 -16.43
C PRO A 68 28.36 25.28 -17.28
N GLU A 69 28.59 25.32 -18.60
CA GLU A 69 27.84 24.52 -19.58
C GLU A 69 27.88 23.00 -19.26
N TRP A 70 29.03 22.50 -18.83
CA TRP A 70 29.18 21.09 -18.48
C TRP A 70 28.23 20.67 -17.35
N MET A 71 28.03 21.54 -16.33
CA MET A 71 27.12 21.29 -15.20
C MET A 71 25.66 21.37 -15.65
N GLN A 72 25.32 22.43 -16.42
CA GLN A 72 23.97 22.56 -16.99
C GLN A 72 23.57 21.32 -17.82
N ASN A 73 24.51 20.83 -18.68
CA ASN A 73 24.26 19.68 -19.52
C ASN A 73 24.04 18.42 -18.70
N ARG A 74 24.80 18.18 -17.62
CA ARG A 74 24.58 17.05 -16.70
C ARG A 74 23.25 17.14 -16.00
N LEU A 75 22.86 18.31 -15.49
CA LEU A 75 21.56 18.50 -14.83
C LEU A 75 20.41 18.30 -15.82
N ARG A 76 20.49 18.84 -17.05
CA ARG A 76 19.46 18.61 -18.09
C ARG A 76 19.29 17.13 -18.44
N LEU A 77 20.38 16.36 -18.50
CA LEU A 77 20.33 14.93 -18.79
C LEU A 77 19.57 14.11 -17.74
N ILE A 78 19.52 14.57 -16.50
CA ILE A 78 18.76 13.93 -15.42
C ILE A 78 17.40 14.60 -15.20
N GLY A 79 16.98 15.53 -16.07
CA GLY A 79 15.67 16.20 -16.00
C GLY A 79 15.61 17.42 -15.08
N VAL A 80 16.74 17.87 -14.53
CA VAL A 80 16.82 19.06 -13.67
C VAL A 80 17.05 20.29 -14.54
N ARG A 81 16.20 21.31 -14.38
CA ARG A 81 16.33 22.60 -15.10
C ARG A 81 17.38 23.47 -14.41
N PRO A 82 18.44 23.90 -15.11
CA PRO A 82 19.41 24.89 -14.59
C PRO A 82 18.75 26.24 -14.31
N ILE A 83 19.15 26.88 -13.21
CA ILE A 83 18.61 28.17 -12.74
C ILE A 83 19.73 29.19 -12.59
N SER A 84 20.65 28.94 -11.65
CA SER A 84 21.81 29.77 -11.39
C SER A 84 22.95 28.91 -10.85
N ASN A 85 24.19 29.43 -10.87
CA ASN A 85 25.35 28.70 -10.38
C ASN A 85 25.17 28.16 -8.95
N ILE A 86 24.59 28.93 -8.01
CA ILE A 86 24.40 28.50 -6.63
C ILE A 86 23.39 27.35 -6.55
N VAL A 87 22.21 27.51 -7.16
CA VAL A 87 21.15 26.49 -7.14
C VAL A 87 21.58 25.24 -7.91
N ASP A 88 22.28 25.42 -9.02
CA ASP A 88 22.76 24.30 -9.84
C ASP A 88 23.87 23.52 -9.13
N ILE A 89 24.73 24.16 -8.34
CA ILE A 89 25.73 23.49 -7.52
C ILE A 89 25.05 22.69 -6.42
N THR A 90 24.04 23.23 -5.72
CA THR A 90 23.32 22.46 -4.69
C THR A 90 22.62 21.23 -5.28
N ASN A 91 21.97 21.37 -6.44
CA ASN A 91 21.38 20.26 -7.18
C ASN A 91 22.44 19.25 -7.67
N TYR A 92 23.59 19.74 -8.14
CA TYR A 92 24.68 18.89 -8.58
C TYR A 92 25.21 18.02 -7.44
N ILE A 93 25.43 18.60 -6.25
CA ILE A 93 25.87 17.88 -5.04
C ILE A 93 24.83 16.84 -4.59
N LEU A 94 23.55 17.20 -4.64
CA LEU A 94 22.48 16.26 -4.36
C LEU A 94 22.60 14.98 -5.20
N HIS A 95 22.85 15.12 -6.50
CA HIS A 95 22.97 13.97 -7.41
C HIS A 95 24.37 13.32 -7.38
N GLU A 96 25.44 14.09 -7.17
CA GLU A 96 26.81 13.56 -7.05
C GLU A 96 26.96 12.71 -5.77
N LEU A 97 26.54 13.25 -4.61
CA LEU A 97 26.82 12.69 -3.29
C LEU A 97 25.60 12.10 -2.56
N GLY A 98 24.39 12.46 -2.97
CA GLY A 98 23.16 12.05 -2.29
C GLY A 98 22.81 12.88 -1.06
N GLN A 99 23.41 14.08 -0.93
CA GLN A 99 23.15 15.01 0.17
C GLN A 99 22.48 16.27 -0.36
N PRO A 100 21.20 16.52 -0.03
CA PRO A 100 20.55 17.77 -0.36
C PRO A 100 21.20 18.93 0.41
N LEU A 101 21.45 20.03 -0.29
CA LEU A 101 21.94 21.29 0.27
C LEU A 101 20.92 22.40 0.02
N HIS A 102 20.90 23.39 0.88
CA HIS A 102 20.13 24.62 0.66
C HIS A 102 20.98 25.86 0.89
N ALA A 103 20.75 26.89 0.08
CA ALA A 103 21.44 28.17 0.19
C ALA A 103 20.43 29.25 0.57
N PHE A 104 20.65 29.90 1.69
CA PHE A 104 19.90 31.07 2.15
C PHE A 104 20.66 32.35 1.82
N ASP A 105 19.96 33.41 1.49
CA ASP A 105 20.52 34.76 1.46
C ASP A 105 20.85 35.17 2.89
N ALA A 106 22.15 35.29 3.22
CA ALA A 106 22.61 35.53 4.58
C ALA A 106 22.15 36.90 5.14
N ASP A 107 21.95 37.88 4.26
CA ASP A 107 21.50 39.23 4.69
C ASP A 107 20.02 39.23 5.10
N LYS A 108 19.27 38.18 4.79
CA LYS A 108 17.89 37.97 5.22
C LYS A 108 17.75 37.15 6.50
N ILE A 109 18.87 36.67 7.07
CA ILE A 109 18.86 35.91 8.34
C ILE A 109 18.92 36.87 9.50
N ALA A 110 17.77 37.17 10.08
CA ALA A 110 17.68 38.09 11.23
C ALA A 110 18.43 37.50 12.45
N GLY A 111 19.09 38.38 13.21
CA GLY A 111 19.82 37.99 14.42
C GLY A 111 21.08 37.19 14.20
N ASN A 112 21.55 37.02 12.96
CA ASN A 112 22.73 36.19 12.59
C ASN A 112 22.68 34.78 13.23
N LYS A 113 21.48 34.18 13.24
CA LYS A 113 21.19 32.92 13.90
C LYS A 113 20.19 32.08 13.12
N ILE A 114 20.44 30.79 13.03
CA ILE A 114 19.53 29.76 12.53
C ILE A 114 18.95 28.99 13.72
N VAL A 115 17.63 28.85 13.74
CA VAL A 115 16.91 28.05 14.75
C VAL A 115 16.13 26.94 14.05
N VAL A 116 16.50 25.69 14.29
CA VAL A 116 15.76 24.53 13.76
C VAL A 116 14.75 24.07 14.82
N THR A 117 13.46 24.29 14.54
CA THR A 117 12.38 24.11 15.51
C THR A 117 11.04 23.86 14.82
N GLN A 118 10.01 23.48 15.58
CA GLN A 118 8.62 23.48 15.12
C GLN A 118 7.97 24.83 15.42
N LEU A 119 7.05 25.26 14.55
CA LEU A 119 6.21 26.44 14.77
C LEU A 119 4.81 26.04 15.27
N PRO A 120 4.05 26.97 15.88
CA PRO A 120 2.69 26.69 16.34
C PRO A 120 1.79 26.16 15.22
N GLN A 121 0.83 25.32 15.60
CA GLN A 121 -0.18 24.77 14.68
C GLN A 121 -0.88 25.90 13.90
N ASP A 122 -1.11 25.68 12.61
CA ASP A 122 -1.77 26.61 11.68
C ASP A 122 -1.01 27.93 11.41
N SER A 123 0.27 28.02 11.80
CA SER A 123 1.15 29.11 11.38
C SER A 123 1.19 29.21 9.85
N SER A 124 1.09 30.43 9.31
CA SER A 124 1.11 30.66 7.86
C SER A 124 2.54 30.74 7.35
N PHE A 125 2.85 30.02 6.28
CA PHE A 125 4.15 30.02 5.64
C PHE A 125 4.03 30.04 4.11
N THR A 126 4.69 30.98 3.44
CA THR A 126 4.69 31.09 1.98
C THR A 126 5.92 30.42 1.39
N THR A 127 5.71 29.38 0.60
CA THR A 127 6.75 28.61 -0.06
C THR A 127 7.22 29.24 -1.38
N LEU A 128 8.36 28.77 -1.93
CA LEU A 128 8.95 29.27 -3.20
C LEU A 128 8.01 29.16 -4.42
N ASP A 129 6.96 28.33 -4.36
CA ASP A 129 5.92 28.24 -5.39
C ASP A 129 4.79 29.26 -5.18
N GLU A 130 5.02 30.29 -4.36
CA GLU A 130 4.09 31.40 -4.03
C GLU A 130 2.78 30.95 -3.36
N LYS A 131 2.75 29.74 -2.83
CA LYS A 131 1.57 29.22 -2.12
C LYS A 131 1.69 29.41 -0.62
N GLU A 132 0.62 29.94 -0.03
CA GLU A 132 0.47 29.99 1.42
C GLU A 132 0.05 28.61 1.94
N ARG A 133 0.76 28.11 2.95
CA ARG A 133 0.54 26.82 3.58
C ARG A 133 0.31 27.00 5.08
N LYS A 134 -0.59 26.20 5.63
CA LYS A 134 -0.80 26.10 7.08
C LYS A 134 0.09 25.00 7.63
N LEU A 135 0.99 25.35 8.52
CA LEU A 135 1.93 24.42 9.14
C LEU A 135 1.22 23.56 10.19
N HIS A 136 1.68 22.33 10.31
CA HIS A 136 1.31 21.45 11.40
C HIS A 136 2.34 21.55 12.54
N ALA A 137 1.92 21.34 13.77
CA ALA A 137 2.79 21.42 14.95
C ALA A 137 4.01 20.45 14.92
N GLU A 138 3.96 19.42 14.08
CA GLU A 138 5.07 18.48 13.88
C GLU A 138 5.99 18.84 12.68
N ASP A 139 5.64 19.88 11.92
CA ASP A 139 6.46 20.28 10.78
C ASP A 139 7.74 20.96 11.27
N LEU A 140 8.89 20.37 10.91
CA LEU A 140 10.17 20.94 11.26
C LEU A 140 10.48 22.13 10.35
N MET A 141 10.86 23.24 10.94
CA MET A 141 11.15 24.47 10.24
C MET A 141 12.59 24.91 10.50
N ILE A 142 13.19 25.53 9.51
CA ILE A 142 14.41 26.31 9.67
C ILE A 142 13.96 27.76 9.77
N CYS A 143 14.28 28.41 10.89
CA CYS A 143 13.88 29.76 11.20
C CYS A 143 15.12 30.66 11.39
N ASP A 144 14.94 31.96 11.31
CA ASP A 144 15.93 32.96 11.69
C ASP A 144 15.98 33.19 13.22
N GLY A 145 16.81 34.13 13.69
CA GLY A 145 16.94 34.46 15.11
C GLY A 145 15.68 35.09 15.72
N ASN A 146 14.75 35.56 14.92
CA ASN A 146 13.43 36.05 15.36
C ASN A 146 12.34 34.95 15.30
N GLU A 147 12.73 33.69 15.07
CA GLU A 147 11.84 32.54 14.91
C GLU A 147 10.88 32.69 13.71
N GLN A 148 11.24 33.49 12.72
CA GLN A 148 10.48 33.54 11.47
C GLN A 148 10.90 32.38 10.55
N GLY A 149 9.93 31.60 10.07
CA GLY A 149 10.18 30.47 9.20
C GLY A 149 10.81 30.86 7.87
N MET A 150 11.90 30.20 7.51
CA MET A 150 12.64 30.40 6.26
C MET A 150 12.51 29.23 5.31
N CYS A 151 12.38 28.01 5.85
CA CYS A 151 12.29 26.79 5.04
C CYS A 151 11.52 25.71 5.84
N ILE A 152 10.71 24.90 5.16
CA ILE A 152 10.25 23.61 5.68
C ILE A 152 11.44 22.65 5.56
N ALA A 153 12.03 22.27 6.68
CA ALA A 153 13.31 21.57 6.76
C ALA A 153 13.38 20.35 5.86
N GLY A 154 14.32 20.33 4.93
CA GLY A 154 14.53 19.24 3.98
C GLY A 154 13.42 19.02 2.94
N VAL A 155 12.38 19.84 2.93
CA VAL A 155 11.22 19.70 2.04
C VAL A 155 11.17 20.83 1.01
N PHE A 156 11.01 22.09 1.44
CA PHE A 156 10.85 23.18 0.50
C PHE A 156 11.19 24.56 1.10
N GLY A 157 11.94 25.37 0.35
CA GLY A 157 12.34 26.71 0.77
C GLY A 157 11.19 27.72 0.80
N GLY A 158 11.35 28.76 1.62
CA GLY A 158 10.45 29.90 1.69
C GLY A 158 10.80 31.01 0.70
N MET A 159 9.79 31.75 0.29
CA MET A 159 9.92 32.81 -0.71
C MET A 159 10.84 33.96 -0.26
N GLN A 160 10.86 34.27 1.04
CA GLN A 160 11.58 35.43 1.55
C GLN A 160 13.08 35.22 1.76
N SER A 161 13.53 33.99 1.99
CA SER A 161 14.90 33.64 2.36
C SER A 161 15.76 33.14 1.18
N GLY A 162 15.16 32.98 0.01
CA GLY A 162 15.83 32.46 -1.18
C GLY A 162 16.88 33.40 -1.75
N VAL A 163 17.86 32.82 -2.45
CA VAL A 163 18.90 33.50 -3.21
C VAL A 163 18.29 34.22 -4.41
N THR A 164 18.74 35.46 -4.68
CA THR A 164 18.31 36.31 -5.79
C THR A 164 19.52 36.80 -6.58
N ASP A 165 19.32 37.41 -7.74
CA ASP A 165 20.43 37.95 -8.57
C ASP A 165 21.26 39.00 -7.84
N SER A 166 20.74 39.64 -6.79
CA SER A 166 21.45 40.63 -5.98
C SER A 166 22.15 40.05 -4.75
N THR A 167 22.00 38.76 -4.49
CA THR A 167 22.59 38.12 -3.31
C THR A 167 24.11 38.05 -3.45
N SER A 168 24.84 38.58 -2.48
CA SER A 168 26.31 38.56 -2.42
C SER A 168 26.87 37.73 -1.26
N ARG A 169 26.00 37.35 -0.29
CA ARG A 169 26.35 36.53 0.87
C ARG A 169 25.35 35.40 1.01
N ILE A 170 25.80 34.19 1.23
CA ILE A 170 24.92 33.02 1.45
C ILE A 170 25.33 32.26 2.69
N PHE A 171 24.33 31.75 3.38
CA PHE A 171 24.50 30.68 4.32
C PHE A 171 24.15 29.36 3.64
N LEU A 172 25.15 28.49 3.47
CA LEU A 172 24.99 27.18 2.86
C LEU A 172 24.74 26.13 3.93
N GLU A 173 23.62 25.43 3.83
CA GLU A 173 23.13 24.42 4.75
C GLU A 173 23.37 22.99 4.24
N SER A 174 23.72 22.10 5.17
CA SER A 174 23.69 20.64 4.97
C SER A 174 23.14 19.98 6.23
N GLY A 175 21.89 19.54 6.18
CA GLY A 175 21.22 18.90 7.32
C GLY A 175 21.05 17.41 7.14
N HIS A 176 20.87 16.69 8.27
CA HIS A 176 20.34 15.34 8.32
C HIS A 176 19.06 15.34 9.11
N PHE A 177 17.96 14.92 8.47
CA PHE A 177 16.61 14.95 9.03
C PHE A 177 16.05 13.55 9.18
N GLU A 178 15.23 13.34 10.23
CA GLU A 178 14.58 12.05 10.47
C GLU A 178 13.56 11.74 9.35
N ALA A 179 13.77 10.59 8.70
CA ALA A 179 13.08 10.22 7.47
C ALA A 179 11.55 10.17 7.60
N SER A 180 11.03 9.63 8.72
CA SER A 180 9.58 9.46 8.92
C SER A 180 8.89 10.80 9.21
N SER A 181 9.54 11.70 9.96
CA SER A 181 9.03 13.05 10.22
C SER A 181 8.93 13.84 8.92
N LEU A 182 10.02 13.85 8.16
CA LEU A 182 10.09 14.55 6.88
C LEU A 182 9.07 13.99 5.87
N ARG A 183 8.91 12.67 5.81
CA ARG A 183 7.91 12.02 4.96
C ARG A 183 6.49 12.48 5.32
N ARG A 184 6.13 12.51 6.62
CA ARG A 184 4.80 13.00 7.05
C ARG A 184 4.56 14.43 6.62
N THR A 185 5.54 15.31 6.79
CA THR A 185 5.47 16.72 6.37
C THR A 185 5.33 16.86 4.86
N SER A 186 6.16 16.16 4.08
CA SER A 186 6.11 16.14 2.61
C SER A 186 4.73 15.70 2.08
N PHE A 187 4.16 14.63 2.64
CA PHE A 187 2.82 14.15 2.27
C PHE A 187 1.71 15.12 2.69
N ARG A 188 1.79 15.70 3.89
CA ARG A 188 0.79 16.65 4.41
C ARG A 188 0.66 17.87 3.50
N HIS A 189 1.78 18.38 3.04
CA HIS A 189 1.82 19.55 2.17
C HIS A 189 1.76 19.23 0.68
N LEU A 190 1.74 17.94 0.30
CA LEU A 190 1.82 17.46 -1.10
C LEU A 190 3.04 17.99 -1.84
N LEU A 191 4.18 18.11 -1.14
CA LEU A 191 5.45 18.59 -1.66
C LEU A 191 6.42 17.43 -1.85
N ARG A 192 6.54 16.94 -3.08
CA ARG A 192 7.47 15.87 -3.46
C ARG A 192 8.65 16.46 -4.24
N THR A 193 9.60 17.02 -3.52
CA THR A 193 10.85 17.53 -4.08
C THR A 193 11.92 16.43 -4.13
N ASP A 194 12.95 16.60 -4.94
CA ASP A 194 14.07 15.65 -5.01
C ASP A 194 14.78 15.55 -3.64
N ALA A 195 14.95 16.66 -2.93
CA ALA A 195 15.48 16.68 -1.56
C ALA A 195 14.61 15.84 -0.61
N ALA A 196 13.30 16.07 -0.60
CA ALA A 196 12.39 15.31 0.24
C ALA A 196 12.43 13.82 -0.08
N MET A 197 12.51 13.43 -1.36
CA MET A 197 12.62 12.02 -1.77
C MET A 197 13.92 11.36 -1.29
N VAL A 198 15.02 12.09 -1.22
CA VAL A 198 16.29 11.56 -0.69
C VAL A 198 16.21 11.41 0.83
N PHE A 199 15.76 12.44 1.54
CA PHE A 199 15.66 12.40 3.00
C PHE A 199 14.66 11.36 3.51
N GLU A 200 13.50 11.19 2.83
CA GLU A 200 12.50 10.18 3.24
C GLU A 200 13.00 8.73 3.14
N LYS A 201 14.04 8.49 2.33
CA LYS A 201 14.72 7.19 2.21
C LYS A 201 15.86 7.00 3.19
N GLY A 202 16.23 8.03 3.93
CA GLY A 202 17.38 8.07 4.83
C GLY A 202 18.65 8.56 4.11
N SER A 203 19.11 9.75 4.46
CA SER A 203 20.42 10.29 4.03
C SER A 203 21.53 9.78 4.97
N ASP A 204 22.78 9.86 4.53
CA ASP A 204 23.94 9.55 5.36
C ASP A 204 24.22 10.73 6.32
N PRO A 205 24.11 10.55 7.65
CA PRO A 205 24.44 11.62 8.59
C PRO A 205 25.91 12.05 8.55
N ASN A 206 26.82 11.20 8.04
CA ASN A 206 28.25 11.47 8.05
C ASN A 206 28.77 12.16 6.79
N ILE A 207 27.91 12.36 5.77
CA ILE A 207 28.32 13.04 4.53
C ILE A 207 28.11 14.56 4.56
N THR A 208 27.41 15.10 5.55
CA THR A 208 26.95 16.49 5.61
C THR A 208 28.10 17.49 5.44
N VAL A 209 29.17 17.35 6.20
CA VAL A 209 30.36 18.24 6.16
C VAL A 209 31.09 18.10 4.83
N TYR A 210 31.35 16.87 4.37
CA TYR A 210 32.01 16.60 3.09
C TYR A 210 31.24 17.21 1.91
N ALA A 211 29.91 17.15 1.94
CA ALA A 211 29.07 17.74 0.92
C ALA A 211 29.16 19.27 0.93
N LEU A 212 29.22 19.91 2.12
CA LEU A 212 29.46 21.37 2.22
C LEU A 212 30.82 21.75 1.65
N GLU A 213 31.91 21.07 2.05
CA GLU A 213 33.25 21.33 1.55
C GLU A 213 33.29 21.22 0.03
N ARG A 214 32.70 20.18 -0.54
CA ARG A 214 32.62 19.99 -1.99
C ARG A 214 31.83 21.09 -2.69
N ALA A 215 30.71 21.51 -2.14
CA ALA A 215 29.90 22.61 -2.66
C ALA A 215 30.68 23.93 -2.61
N VAL A 216 31.37 24.21 -1.51
CA VAL A 216 32.21 25.39 -1.34
C VAL A 216 33.29 25.47 -2.42
N GLN A 217 34.01 24.38 -2.71
CA GLN A 217 35.00 24.33 -3.82
C GLN A 217 34.37 24.71 -5.15
N LEU A 218 33.18 24.16 -5.47
CA LEU A 218 32.51 24.51 -6.72
C LEU A 218 32.02 25.97 -6.74
N MET A 219 31.60 26.51 -5.59
CA MET A 219 31.19 27.90 -5.47
C MET A 219 32.38 28.85 -5.55
N GLN A 220 33.53 28.48 -5.01
CA GLN A 220 34.78 29.23 -5.21
C GLN A 220 35.19 29.28 -6.68
N GLU A 221 35.08 28.16 -7.40
CA GLU A 221 35.46 28.04 -8.81
C GLU A 221 34.47 28.74 -9.76
N TYR A 222 33.16 28.65 -9.50
CA TYR A 222 32.12 29.08 -10.45
C TYR A 222 31.24 30.25 -9.96
N ALA A 223 31.41 30.71 -8.72
CA ALA A 223 30.65 31.83 -8.16
C ALA A 223 31.53 32.89 -7.48
N GLU A 224 32.87 32.83 -7.64
CA GLU A 224 33.85 33.72 -7.02
C GLU A 224 33.73 33.77 -5.48
N ALA A 225 33.11 32.75 -4.86
CA ALA A 225 32.85 32.70 -3.45
C ALA A 225 34.10 32.71 -2.58
N THR A 226 34.08 33.44 -1.48
CA THR A 226 35.09 33.36 -0.43
C THR A 226 34.47 32.79 0.85
N VAL A 227 35.21 31.91 1.56
CA VAL A 227 34.75 31.37 2.83
C VAL A 227 34.90 32.46 3.91
N ALA A 228 33.79 32.86 4.48
CA ALA A 228 33.75 33.98 5.42
C ALA A 228 33.86 33.54 6.87
N SER A 229 33.47 32.32 7.23
CA SER A 229 33.45 31.84 8.61
C SER A 229 34.03 30.44 8.77
N GLU A 230 34.18 30.01 10.01
CA GLU A 230 34.32 28.59 10.35
C GLU A 230 33.06 27.81 9.91
N LEU A 231 33.25 26.51 9.63
CA LEU A 231 32.14 25.60 9.40
C LEU A 231 31.52 25.21 10.75
N MET A 232 30.26 25.52 10.91
CA MET A 232 29.46 25.13 12.08
C MET A 232 28.87 23.75 11.85
N ASP A 233 29.03 22.85 12.83
CA ASP A 233 28.49 21.48 12.78
C ASP A 233 27.89 21.11 14.14
N VAL A 234 26.58 21.02 14.19
CA VAL A 234 25.82 20.64 15.40
C VAL A 234 25.41 19.18 15.28
N TYR A 235 26.12 18.30 15.97
CA TYR A 235 25.90 16.86 15.99
C TYR A 235 25.97 16.30 17.43
N PRO A 236 24.94 16.56 18.26
CA PRO A 236 25.01 16.28 19.72
C PRO A 236 25.04 14.79 20.05
N ALA A 237 24.45 13.94 19.21
CA ALA A 237 24.40 12.49 19.40
C ALA A 237 24.76 11.79 18.08
N PRO A 238 26.05 11.50 17.83
CA PRO A 238 26.48 10.85 16.61
C PRO A 238 25.81 9.50 16.38
N ILE A 239 25.24 9.33 15.18
CA ILE A 239 24.62 8.07 14.75
C ILE A 239 25.74 7.06 14.48
N THR A 240 25.70 5.94 15.18
CA THR A 240 26.66 4.86 15.05
C THR A 240 26.29 3.89 13.93
N GLU A 241 27.29 3.18 13.39
CA GLU A 241 27.10 2.07 12.46
C GLU A 241 26.22 1.00 13.14
N ALA A 242 25.23 0.47 12.42
CA ALA A 242 24.41 -0.63 12.93
C ALA A 242 25.23 -1.92 12.99
N GLU A 243 25.20 -2.63 14.13
CA GLU A 243 25.88 -3.92 14.28
C GLU A 243 24.88 -5.05 14.09
N VAL A 244 25.15 -5.92 13.11
CA VAL A 244 24.29 -7.05 12.76
C VAL A 244 25.08 -8.35 12.91
N THR A 245 24.52 -9.29 13.70
CA THR A 245 25.11 -10.62 13.90
C THR A 245 24.32 -11.69 13.16
N LEU A 246 25.01 -12.54 12.41
CA LEU A 246 24.42 -13.65 11.68
C LEU A 246 25.39 -14.81 11.50
N THR A 247 24.87 -16.00 11.12
CA THR A 247 25.69 -17.19 10.87
C THR A 247 25.88 -17.41 9.38
N PHE A 248 27.04 -17.97 8.98
CA PHE A 248 27.30 -18.38 7.59
C PHE A 248 26.26 -19.39 7.08
N GLU A 249 25.81 -20.29 7.96
CA GLU A 249 24.74 -21.25 7.65
C GLU A 249 23.42 -20.55 7.29
N LYS A 250 23.02 -19.52 8.07
CA LYS A 250 21.80 -18.74 7.79
C LYS A 250 21.87 -18.05 6.44
N VAL A 251 23.03 -17.48 6.10
CA VAL A 251 23.27 -16.86 4.78
C VAL A 251 23.01 -17.88 3.68
N ARG A 252 23.69 -19.05 3.72
CA ARG A 252 23.53 -20.11 2.73
C ARG A 252 22.10 -20.64 2.65
N LYS A 253 21.46 -20.86 3.80
CA LYS A 253 20.08 -21.38 3.86
C LYS A 253 19.08 -20.42 3.23
N LEU A 254 19.25 -19.12 3.43
CA LEU A 254 18.32 -18.13 2.88
C LEU A 254 18.58 -17.88 1.39
N ILE A 255 19.85 -17.82 0.98
CA ILE A 255 20.22 -17.69 -0.45
C ILE A 255 19.83 -18.94 -1.23
N GLY A 256 19.88 -20.12 -0.61
CA GLY A 256 19.60 -21.40 -1.25
C GLY A 256 20.76 -21.93 -2.10
N GLY A 257 21.97 -21.41 -1.92
CA GLY A 257 23.16 -21.74 -2.69
C GLY A 257 24.38 -22.10 -1.82
N THR A 258 25.48 -22.47 -2.45
CA THR A 258 26.73 -22.94 -1.85
C THR A 258 27.81 -21.86 -1.77
N ILE A 259 27.45 -20.62 -1.48
CA ILE A 259 28.42 -19.53 -1.32
C ILE A 259 29.41 -19.85 -0.17
N SER A 260 30.69 -19.69 -0.42
CA SER A 260 31.74 -19.93 0.57
C SER A 260 31.84 -18.81 1.61
N ASP A 261 32.39 -19.13 2.78
CA ASP A 261 32.58 -18.13 3.83
C ASP A 261 33.54 -17.01 3.40
N ASP A 262 34.57 -17.34 2.61
CA ASP A 262 35.51 -16.35 2.08
C ASP A 262 34.89 -15.42 1.03
N GLU A 263 33.98 -15.93 0.20
CA GLU A 263 33.20 -15.08 -0.73
C GLU A 263 32.31 -14.12 0.05
N ILE A 264 31.64 -14.57 1.11
CA ILE A 264 30.83 -13.72 2.00
C ILE A 264 31.71 -12.60 2.59
N ARG A 265 32.88 -12.93 3.17
CA ARG A 265 33.83 -11.95 3.72
C ARG A 265 34.29 -10.95 2.68
N ASN A 266 34.62 -11.42 1.48
CA ASN A 266 35.07 -10.57 0.38
C ASN A 266 33.99 -9.60 -0.07
N ILE A 267 32.74 -10.07 -0.16
CA ILE A 267 31.59 -9.23 -0.52
C ILE A 267 31.35 -8.15 0.54
N LEU A 268 31.31 -8.53 1.82
CA LEU A 268 31.13 -7.57 2.92
C LEU A 268 32.23 -6.51 2.91
N SER A 269 33.49 -6.91 2.74
CA SER A 269 34.63 -5.99 2.62
C SER A 269 34.52 -5.07 1.40
N ALA A 270 34.04 -5.59 0.26
CA ALA A 270 33.82 -4.79 -0.95
C ALA A 270 32.71 -3.75 -0.80
N LEU A 271 31.71 -4.05 0.04
CA LEU A 271 30.60 -3.15 0.40
C LEU A 271 30.95 -2.17 1.54
N GLU A 272 32.21 -2.12 1.96
CA GLU A 272 32.69 -1.30 3.09
C GLU A 272 32.05 -1.67 4.44
N MET A 273 31.42 -2.86 4.56
CA MET A 273 30.91 -3.42 5.80
C MET A 273 32.05 -4.07 6.59
N LYS A 274 32.34 -3.54 7.77
CA LYS A 274 33.48 -3.98 8.58
C LYS A 274 33.13 -5.17 9.46
N LEU A 275 33.84 -6.28 9.35
CA LEU A 275 33.74 -7.39 10.28
C LEU A 275 34.26 -6.96 11.66
N LYS A 276 33.42 -6.98 12.68
CA LYS A 276 33.76 -6.70 14.09
C LYS A 276 34.17 -7.97 14.86
N ALA A 277 33.51 -9.08 14.55
CA ALA A 277 33.78 -10.39 15.10
C ALA A 277 33.54 -11.47 14.04
N ASP A 278 34.32 -12.53 14.06
CA ASP A 278 34.20 -13.70 13.19
C ASP A 278 34.84 -14.90 13.91
N ASP A 279 34.05 -15.91 14.24
CA ASP A 279 34.48 -17.15 14.92
C ASP A 279 34.43 -18.37 13.98
N GLY A 280 34.18 -18.17 12.68
CA GLY A 280 34.08 -19.24 11.68
C GLY A 280 32.68 -19.90 11.62
N VAL A 281 31.79 -19.62 12.58
CA VAL A 281 30.39 -20.09 12.59
C VAL A 281 29.44 -18.92 12.44
N SER A 282 29.71 -17.86 13.20
CA SER A 282 28.98 -16.60 13.19
C SER A 282 29.91 -15.42 12.93
N PHE A 283 29.35 -14.34 12.48
CA PHE A 283 30.06 -13.08 12.32
C PHE A 283 29.18 -11.89 12.67
N THR A 284 29.81 -10.82 13.14
CA THR A 284 29.15 -9.53 13.37
C THR A 284 29.74 -8.51 12.42
N VAL A 285 28.88 -7.80 11.73
CA VAL A 285 29.25 -6.78 10.76
C VAL A 285 28.72 -5.42 11.20
N ALA A 286 29.59 -4.38 11.10
CA ALA A 286 29.20 -3.00 11.23
C ALA A 286 28.80 -2.47 9.86
N VAL A 287 27.57 -2.00 9.74
CA VAL A 287 26.97 -1.48 8.52
C VAL A 287 27.20 0.03 8.46
N PRO A 288 27.82 0.57 7.38
CA PRO A 288 28.07 2.00 7.28
C PRO A 288 26.75 2.80 7.18
N THR A 289 26.75 4.01 7.71
CA THR A 289 25.55 4.86 7.88
C THR A 289 24.88 5.28 6.57
N ASN A 290 25.59 5.21 5.44
CA ASN A 290 25.03 5.44 4.10
C ASN A 290 24.08 4.32 3.61
N LYS A 291 23.99 3.22 4.35
CA LYS A 291 23.06 2.10 4.13
C LYS A 291 21.98 2.10 5.22
N ALA A 292 21.20 3.17 5.25
CA ALA A 292 20.21 3.42 6.30
C ALA A 292 19.10 2.35 6.42
N ASP A 293 18.88 1.57 5.38
CA ASP A 293 17.88 0.49 5.28
C ASP A 293 18.43 -0.88 5.70
N VAL A 294 19.74 -1.03 5.89
CA VAL A 294 20.39 -2.29 6.25
C VAL A 294 20.56 -2.37 7.77
N THR A 295 19.55 -2.89 8.45
CA THR A 295 19.49 -2.92 9.93
C THR A 295 19.31 -4.32 10.52
N ARG A 296 18.94 -5.31 9.69
CA ARG A 296 18.64 -6.68 10.10
C ARG A 296 19.55 -7.67 9.36
N ASP A 297 19.58 -8.88 9.86
CA ASP A 297 20.33 -9.97 9.25
C ASP A 297 19.89 -10.30 7.80
N VAL A 298 18.59 -10.25 7.53
CA VAL A 298 18.06 -10.47 6.17
C VAL A 298 18.49 -9.36 5.19
N ASP A 299 18.62 -8.12 5.67
CA ASP A 299 19.08 -6.99 4.86
C ASP A 299 20.56 -7.16 4.47
N VAL A 300 21.40 -7.65 5.42
CA VAL A 300 22.80 -7.99 5.11
C VAL A 300 22.91 -9.14 4.13
N ILE A 301 22.05 -10.16 4.25
CA ILE A 301 22.01 -11.28 3.30
C ILE A 301 21.58 -10.80 1.91
N GLU A 302 20.63 -9.87 1.81
CA GLU A 302 20.26 -9.25 0.54
C GLU A 302 21.43 -8.52 -0.11
N GLU A 303 22.19 -7.74 0.65
CA GLU A 303 23.38 -7.06 0.16
C GLU A 303 24.46 -8.05 -0.34
N ILE A 304 24.67 -9.15 0.38
CA ILE A 304 25.56 -10.23 -0.07
C ILE A 304 25.06 -10.83 -1.40
N LEU A 305 23.78 -11.18 -1.47
CA LEU A 305 23.19 -11.81 -2.65
C LEU A 305 23.18 -10.87 -3.88
N ARG A 306 22.97 -9.57 -3.66
CA ARG A 306 22.98 -8.56 -4.71
C ARG A 306 24.34 -8.46 -5.40
N ILE A 307 25.44 -8.58 -4.65
CA ILE A 307 26.80 -8.56 -5.20
C ILE A 307 27.22 -9.94 -5.71
N TYR A 308 26.86 -11.02 -5.01
CA TYR A 308 27.08 -12.38 -5.48
C TYR A 308 26.42 -12.60 -6.85
N GLY A 309 25.18 -12.16 -6.99
CA GLY A 309 24.37 -12.23 -8.20
C GLY A 309 23.27 -13.30 -8.14
N PHE A 310 22.02 -12.89 -8.29
CA PHE A 310 20.85 -13.79 -8.26
C PHE A 310 20.94 -14.91 -9.30
N ASN A 311 21.52 -14.62 -10.47
CA ASN A 311 21.65 -15.59 -11.55
C ASN A 311 22.72 -16.68 -11.27
N GLN A 312 23.57 -16.50 -10.26
CA GLN A 312 24.56 -17.51 -9.85
C GLN A 312 23.97 -18.54 -8.89
N VAL A 313 22.77 -18.30 -8.36
CA VAL A 313 22.09 -19.26 -7.48
C VAL A 313 21.51 -20.38 -8.33
N GLU A 314 22.06 -21.58 -8.16
CA GLU A 314 21.57 -22.75 -8.87
C GLU A 314 20.20 -23.17 -8.32
N LEU A 315 19.23 -23.26 -9.21
CA LEU A 315 17.91 -23.79 -8.87
C LEU A 315 17.99 -25.33 -8.82
N PRO A 316 17.55 -25.96 -7.72
CA PRO A 316 17.52 -27.41 -7.64
C PRO A 316 16.57 -27.97 -8.73
N GLY A 317 17.00 -29.03 -9.42
CA GLY A 317 16.22 -29.67 -10.46
C GLY A 317 14.94 -30.38 -9.95
N TYR A 318 14.72 -30.38 -8.63
CA TYR A 318 13.56 -30.98 -7.98
C TYR A 318 13.19 -30.21 -6.71
N ILE A 319 11.90 -30.23 -6.39
CA ILE A 319 11.36 -29.64 -5.17
C ILE A 319 10.99 -30.76 -4.20
N HIS A 320 11.55 -30.75 -3.00
CA HIS A 320 11.10 -31.60 -1.91
C HIS A 320 9.93 -30.92 -1.19
N SER A 321 8.74 -31.45 -1.37
CA SER A 321 7.54 -30.98 -0.69
C SER A 321 6.80 -32.14 -0.04
N ALA A 322 6.41 -32.00 1.21
CA ALA A 322 5.47 -32.92 1.82
C ALA A 322 4.08 -32.69 1.21
N ILE A 323 3.60 -33.64 0.44
CA ILE A 323 2.23 -33.58 -0.10
C ILE A 323 1.27 -33.95 1.03
N GLN A 324 0.59 -32.94 1.58
CA GLN A 324 -0.53 -33.18 2.47
C GLN A 324 -1.76 -33.48 1.64
N VAL A 325 -2.17 -34.74 1.61
CA VAL A 325 -3.46 -35.12 1.03
C VAL A 325 -4.54 -34.75 2.05
N SER A 326 -5.18 -33.60 1.82
CA SER A 326 -6.36 -33.21 2.60
C SER A 326 -7.53 -34.10 2.20
N SER A 327 -8.03 -34.90 3.14
CA SER A 327 -9.26 -35.68 2.99
C SER A 327 -10.53 -34.83 3.11
N GLY A 328 -10.40 -33.51 3.25
CA GLY A 328 -11.52 -32.59 3.45
C GLY A 328 -12.22 -32.19 2.14
N VAL A 329 -13.42 -31.59 2.30
CA VAL A 329 -14.16 -31.00 1.19
C VAL A 329 -13.34 -29.86 0.57
N ASN A 330 -13.00 -29.98 -0.70
CA ASN A 330 -12.29 -28.92 -1.44
C ASN A 330 -13.30 -27.83 -1.83
N SER A 331 -13.25 -26.69 -1.12
CA SER A 331 -14.14 -25.55 -1.34
C SER A 331 -14.12 -25.05 -2.78
N PHE A 332 -12.93 -24.97 -3.39
CA PHE A 332 -12.78 -24.50 -4.77
C PHE A 332 -13.50 -25.41 -5.76
N ARG A 333 -13.33 -26.73 -5.62
CA ARG A 333 -14.00 -27.70 -6.47
C ARG A 333 -15.51 -27.63 -6.34
N VAL A 334 -16.03 -27.52 -5.10
CA VAL A 334 -17.46 -27.41 -4.85
C VAL A 334 -18.03 -26.12 -5.46
N LYS A 335 -17.34 -24.96 -5.28
CA LYS A 335 -17.74 -23.69 -5.91
C LYS A 335 -17.80 -23.82 -7.44
N ASN A 336 -16.80 -24.46 -8.04
CA ASN A 336 -16.73 -24.66 -9.49
C ASN A 336 -17.82 -25.60 -10.00
N ASP A 337 -18.12 -26.68 -9.28
CA ASP A 337 -19.20 -27.61 -9.64
C ASP A 337 -20.57 -26.92 -9.62
N ILE A 338 -20.83 -26.05 -8.65
CA ILE A 338 -22.06 -25.27 -8.58
C ILE A 338 -22.08 -24.16 -9.64
N ALA A 339 -20.95 -23.49 -9.92
CA ALA A 339 -20.86 -22.51 -11.00
C ALA A 339 -21.21 -23.13 -12.36
N ASN A 340 -20.66 -24.33 -12.66
CA ASN A 340 -20.99 -25.09 -13.86
C ASN A 340 -22.46 -25.50 -13.92
N LEU A 341 -23.07 -25.87 -12.80
CA LEU A 341 -24.49 -26.19 -12.70
C LEU A 341 -25.35 -24.96 -13.06
N LEU A 342 -25.00 -23.79 -12.47
CA LEU A 342 -25.73 -22.54 -12.67
C LEU A 342 -25.57 -22.00 -14.09
N THR A 343 -24.38 -22.04 -14.68
CA THR A 343 -24.16 -21.64 -16.08
C THR A 343 -24.92 -22.55 -17.03
N GLY A 344 -24.96 -23.87 -16.77
CA GLY A 344 -25.81 -24.82 -17.51
C GLY A 344 -27.32 -24.54 -17.36
N ALA A 345 -27.74 -23.89 -16.29
CA ALA A 345 -29.11 -23.45 -16.05
C ALA A 345 -29.43 -22.03 -16.57
N GLY A 346 -28.52 -21.40 -17.30
CA GLY A 346 -28.68 -20.08 -17.93
C GLY A 346 -28.34 -18.90 -17.05
N PHE A 347 -27.58 -19.10 -15.97
CA PHE A 347 -27.02 -18.01 -15.18
C PHE A 347 -25.68 -17.55 -15.73
N SER A 348 -25.40 -16.26 -15.61
CA SER A 348 -24.08 -15.67 -15.85
C SER A 348 -23.39 -15.39 -14.53
N GLU A 349 -22.10 -15.71 -14.43
CA GLU A 349 -21.30 -15.32 -13.26
C GLU A 349 -21.02 -13.81 -13.29
N MET A 350 -21.19 -13.16 -12.15
CA MET A 350 -20.79 -11.76 -11.97
C MET A 350 -19.73 -11.64 -10.90
N MET A 351 -18.97 -10.57 -10.95
CA MET A 351 -18.01 -10.20 -9.92
C MET A 351 -18.24 -8.74 -9.55
N GLY A 352 -18.95 -8.53 -8.43
CA GLY A 352 -19.24 -7.21 -7.90
C GLY A 352 -18.09 -6.66 -7.05
N LEU A 353 -18.02 -5.34 -6.92
CA LEU A 353 -17.09 -4.70 -5.99
C LEU A 353 -17.49 -5.02 -4.54
N SER A 354 -16.48 -5.21 -3.68
CA SER A 354 -16.75 -5.40 -2.25
C SER A 354 -17.02 -4.10 -1.50
N LEU A 355 -16.96 -2.96 -2.17
CA LEU A 355 -17.18 -1.62 -1.61
C LEU A 355 -18.47 -1.02 -2.14
N VAL A 356 -19.19 -0.33 -1.26
CA VAL A 356 -20.44 0.37 -1.54
C VAL A 356 -20.42 1.76 -0.91
N ASP A 357 -21.36 2.63 -1.30
CA ASP A 357 -21.46 3.99 -0.80
C ASP A 357 -22.07 4.02 0.61
N GLN A 358 -21.45 4.78 1.52
CA GLN A 358 -21.96 4.98 2.89
C GLN A 358 -23.36 5.62 2.93
N SER A 359 -23.75 6.39 1.90
CA SER A 359 -25.07 7.01 1.80
C SER A 359 -26.23 6.02 1.74
N LEU A 360 -25.94 4.74 1.49
CA LEU A 360 -26.91 3.65 1.51
C LEU A 360 -27.36 3.26 2.93
N PHE A 361 -26.64 3.70 3.96
CA PHE A 361 -26.84 3.30 5.35
C PHE A 361 -27.23 4.48 6.24
N GLU A 362 -28.16 4.23 7.18
CA GLU A 362 -28.54 5.21 8.20
C GLU A 362 -27.54 5.24 9.37
N SER A 363 -26.94 4.10 9.71
CA SER A 363 -25.86 3.96 10.69
C SER A 363 -24.69 3.16 10.13
N LEU A 364 -23.48 3.53 10.55
CA LEU A 364 -22.23 2.86 10.20
C LEU A 364 -21.61 2.07 11.37
N ASP A 365 -22.29 1.98 12.50
CA ASP A 365 -21.74 1.41 13.74
C ASP A 365 -21.33 -0.08 13.59
N ASP A 366 -22.11 -0.85 12.84
CA ASP A 366 -21.88 -2.27 12.55
C ASP A 366 -21.21 -2.50 11.16
N LYS A 367 -20.79 -1.45 10.49
CA LYS A 367 -20.22 -1.49 9.16
C LYS A 367 -18.69 -1.34 9.18
N VAL A 368 -18.05 -1.98 8.22
CA VAL A 368 -16.60 -1.84 8.00
C VAL A 368 -16.36 -0.68 7.05
N THR A 369 -15.80 0.40 7.57
CA THR A 369 -15.48 1.61 6.80
C THR A 369 -14.00 1.65 6.41
N ILE A 370 -13.69 2.24 5.27
CA ILE A 370 -12.32 2.45 4.78
C ILE A 370 -11.93 3.91 5.00
N ASN A 371 -10.82 4.15 5.68
CA ASN A 371 -10.45 5.49 6.14
C ASN A 371 -9.93 6.43 5.03
N ASN A 372 -9.27 5.92 4.00
CA ASN A 372 -8.59 6.73 2.98
C ASN A 372 -8.86 6.20 1.57
N THR A 373 -10.14 6.13 1.21
CA THR A 373 -10.54 5.69 -0.12
C THR A 373 -10.17 6.73 -1.19
N SER A 374 -9.72 6.25 -2.33
CA SER A 374 -9.51 7.11 -3.52
C SER A 374 -10.83 7.58 -4.16
N ASN A 375 -11.93 6.89 -3.86
CA ASN A 375 -13.28 7.23 -4.31
C ASN A 375 -14.23 7.33 -3.11
N VAL A 376 -14.79 8.51 -2.89
CA VAL A 376 -15.70 8.81 -1.78
C VAL A 376 -17.01 8.01 -1.80
N THR A 377 -17.41 7.47 -2.96
CA THR A 377 -18.61 6.62 -3.11
C THR A 377 -18.32 5.13 -2.90
N LEU A 378 -17.09 4.75 -2.59
CA LEU A 378 -16.66 3.37 -2.36
C LEU A 378 -15.89 3.28 -1.04
N ASN A 379 -16.59 3.50 0.07
CA ASN A 379 -15.97 3.71 1.38
C ASN A 379 -16.49 2.79 2.49
N VAL A 380 -17.46 1.91 2.19
CA VAL A 380 -17.97 0.88 3.13
C VAL A 380 -17.86 -0.49 2.49
N MET A 381 -17.35 -1.46 3.24
CA MET A 381 -17.36 -2.87 2.82
C MET A 381 -18.81 -3.38 2.83
N ARG A 382 -19.27 -4.03 1.73
CA ARG A 382 -20.65 -4.49 1.59
C ARG A 382 -21.08 -5.43 2.74
N PRO A 383 -22.15 -5.11 3.49
CA PRO A 383 -22.64 -5.96 4.55
C PRO A 383 -23.48 -7.13 4.04
N SER A 384 -23.96 -7.08 2.81
CA SER A 384 -24.70 -8.14 2.12
C SER A 384 -24.39 -8.14 0.63
N MET A 385 -24.55 -9.31 0.00
CA MET A 385 -24.42 -9.49 -1.45
C MET A 385 -25.53 -8.75 -2.24
N ALA A 386 -26.65 -8.43 -1.60
CA ALA A 386 -27.80 -7.77 -2.22
C ALA A 386 -27.45 -6.36 -2.77
N TYR A 387 -26.53 -5.63 -2.14
CA TYR A 387 -26.15 -4.29 -2.55
C TYR A 387 -25.53 -4.26 -3.94
N THR A 388 -24.51 -5.08 -4.17
CA THR A 388 -23.82 -5.15 -5.47
C THR A 388 -24.66 -5.88 -6.52
N ALA A 389 -25.57 -6.77 -6.10
CA ALA A 389 -26.55 -7.37 -6.99
C ALA A 389 -27.50 -6.32 -7.56
N LEU A 390 -28.03 -5.39 -6.74
CA LEU A 390 -28.89 -4.30 -7.20
C LEU A 390 -28.16 -3.31 -8.10
N GLU A 391 -26.90 -3.01 -7.80
CA GLU A 391 -26.06 -2.20 -8.69
C GLU A 391 -25.92 -2.85 -10.08
N THR A 392 -25.69 -4.16 -10.11
CA THR A 392 -25.63 -4.91 -11.37
C THR A 392 -26.98 -4.88 -12.10
N VAL A 393 -28.08 -5.05 -11.38
CA VAL A 393 -29.43 -5.00 -11.96
C VAL A 393 -29.71 -3.65 -12.61
N ILE A 394 -29.50 -2.54 -11.89
CA ILE A 394 -29.78 -1.21 -12.46
C ILE A 394 -28.85 -0.86 -13.63
N ASN A 395 -27.58 -1.23 -13.55
CA ASN A 395 -26.63 -1.02 -14.62
C ASN A 395 -27.04 -1.73 -15.92
N ASN A 396 -27.59 -2.95 -15.82
CA ASN A 396 -28.08 -3.69 -16.96
C ASN A 396 -29.43 -3.16 -17.46
N GLN A 397 -30.36 -2.82 -16.56
CA GLN A 397 -31.63 -2.23 -16.93
C GLN A 397 -31.46 -0.90 -17.69
N ASN A 398 -30.50 -0.06 -17.27
CA ASN A 398 -30.15 1.18 -17.98
C ASN A 398 -29.60 0.93 -19.39
N ARG A 399 -29.13 -0.29 -19.68
CA ARG A 399 -28.68 -0.75 -21.01
C ARG A 399 -29.74 -1.58 -21.76
N GLN A 400 -30.98 -1.53 -21.31
CA GLN A 400 -32.14 -2.26 -21.90
C GLN A 400 -32.03 -3.78 -21.77
N GLN A 401 -31.15 -4.29 -20.88
CA GLN A 401 -31.10 -5.70 -20.53
C GLN A 401 -32.04 -5.93 -19.34
N LEU A 402 -33.27 -6.33 -19.63
CA LEU A 402 -34.32 -6.40 -18.62
C LEU A 402 -34.45 -7.75 -17.94
N ASN A 403 -33.92 -8.81 -18.56
CA ASN A 403 -33.98 -10.18 -18.07
C ASN A 403 -32.57 -10.58 -17.62
N LEU A 404 -32.41 -10.82 -16.33
CA LEU A 404 -31.12 -11.18 -15.75
C LEU A 404 -31.23 -12.42 -14.87
N ARG A 405 -30.26 -13.32 -15.02
CA ARG A 405 -29.98 -14.43 -14.10
C ARG A 405 -28.49 -14.42 -13.86
N VAL A 406 -28.10 -13.94 -12.69
CA VAL A 406 -26.69 -13.83 -12.33
C VAL A 406 -26.42 -14.48 -11.00
N PHE A 407 -25.20 -14.99 -10.83
CA PHE A 407 -24.71 -15.51 -9.56
C PHE A 407 -23.32 -14.95 -9.24
N GLU A 408 -22.99 -14.89 -7.97
CA GLU A 408 -21.68 -14.43 -7.50
C GLU A 408 -21.20 -15.27 -6.33
N ASN A 409 -19.95 -15.73 -6.41
CA ASN A 409 -19.19 -16.20 -5.27
C ASN A 409 -18.45 -15.02 -4.65
N GLY A 410 -18.87 -14.54 -3.50
CA GLY A 410 -18.34 -13.33 -2.88
C GLY A 410 -18.35 -13.36 -1.36
N ARG A 411 -18.03 -12.23 -0.75
CA ARG A 411 -18.00 -12.08 0.71
C ARG A 411 -18.85 -10.89 1.15
N SER A 412 -19.43 -11.04 2.34
CA SER A 412 -19.98 -9.92 3.11
C SER A 412 -19.11 -9.64 4.33
N PHE A 413 -19.19 -8.40 4.83
CA PHE A 413 -18.35 -7.91 5.90
C PHE A 413 -19.20 -7.26 6.99
N ALA A 414 -18.88 -7.55 8.24
CA ALA A 414 -19.54 -6.96 9.39
C ALA A 414 -18.52 -6.60 10.48
N LYS A 415 -18.81 -5.56 11.24
CA LYS A 415 -18.06 -5.15 12.40
C LYS A 415 -18.81 -5.56 13.66
N ASN A 416 -18.12 -6.16 14.61
CA ASN A 416 -18.68 -6.54 15.90
C ASN A 416 -17.73 -6.08 17.02
N GLY A 417 -17.97 -4.87 17.54
CA GLY A 417 -17.01 -4.20 18.42
C GLY A 417 -15.71 -3.88 17.69
N ASP A 418 -14.58 -4.41 18.15
CA ASP A 418 -13.27 -4.24 17.52
C ASP A 418 -12.94 -5.36 16.51
N ASP A 419 -13.77 -6.39 16.41
CA ASP A 419 -13.57 -7.53 15.52
C ASP A 419 -14.23 -7.31 14.16
N PHE A 420 -13.60 -7.82 13.11
CA PHE A 420 -14.14 -7.85 11.75
C PHE A 420 -14.49 -9.27 11.36
N LYS A 421 -15.70 -9.44 10.84
CA LYS A 421 -16.20 -10.74 10.38
C LYS A 421 -16.36 -10.74 8.86
N GLU A 422 -15.69 -11.67 8.21
CA GLU A 422 -15.93 -12.01 6.81
C GLU A 422 -16.78 -13.28 6.73
N THR A 423 -17.71 -13.33 5.79
CA THR A 423 -18.51 -14.52 5.53
C THR A 423 -18.54 -14.81 4.03
N ASP A 424 -18.16 -16.01 3.64
CA ASP A 424 -18.22 -16.47 2.26
C ASP A 424 -19.67 -16.79 1.85
N HIS A 425 -20.09 -16.31 0.69
CA HIS A 425 -21.42 -16.50 0.14
C HIS A 425 -21.40 -16.98 -1.31
N LEU A 426 -22.42 -17.72 -1.68
CA LEU A 426 -22.93 -17.78 -3.05
C LEU A 426 -24.23 -16.99 -3.09
N SER A 427 -24.37 -16.04 -3.99
CA SER A 427 -25.62 -15.33 -4.22
C SER A 427 -26.20 -15.60 -5.61
N LEU A 428 -27.52 -15.67 -5.69
CA LEU A 428 -28.28 -15.72 -6.94
C LEU A 428 -29.14 -14.49 -7.04
N THR A 429 -29.25 -13.92 -8.24
CA THR A 429 -30.11 -12.77 -8.52
C THR A 429 -30.85 -12.99 -9.82
N MET A 430 -32.17 -12.87 -9.79
CA MET A 430 -33.04 -13.05 -10.93
C MET A 430 -34.00 -11.87 -11.05
N VAL A 431 -34.16 -11.36 -12.28
CA VAL A 431 -35.05 -10.23 -12.58
C VAL A 431 -35.62 -10.40 -13.99
N GLY A 432 -36.87 -9.99 -14.19
CA GLY A 432 -37.51 -9.95 -15.50
C GLY A 432 -38.42 -11.13 -15.78
N ASP A 433 -38.42 -11.62 -16.99
CA ASP A 433 -39.32 -12.65 -17.46
C ASP A 433 -38.66 -14.03 -17.49
N GLN A 434 -39.45 -15.10 -17.39
CA GLN A 434 -38.94 -16.47 -17.33
C GLN A 434 -38.25 -16.87 -18.64
N LEU A 435 -38.77 -16.45 -19.76
CA LEU A 435 -38.24 -16.70 -21.09
C LEU A 435 -38.08 -15.38 -21.83
N GLU A 436 -37.09 -15.29 -22.69
CA GLU A 436 -36.96 -14.16 -23.60
C GLU A 436 -38.07 -14.14 -24.66
N GLU A 437 -38.41 -12.95 -25.12
CA GLU A 437 -39.39 -12.79 -26.20
C GLU A 437 -38.86 -13.43 -27.48
N SER A 438 -39.62 -14.36 -28.03
CA SER A 438 -39.28 -15.04 -29.28
C SER A 438 -40.53 -15.42 -30.04
N TRP A 439 -40.39 -15.78 -31.32
CA TRP A 439 -41.48 -16.22 -32.16
C TRP A 439 -42.19 -17.49 -31.68
N MET A 440 -41.59 -18.26 -30.79
CA MET A 440 -42.14 -19.47 -30.16
C MET A 440 -42.76 -19.22 -28.78
N ASN A 441 -42.59 -18.03 -28.22
CA ASN A 441 -42.99 -17.72 -26.85
C ASN A 441 -44.01 -16.57 -26.86
N ASP A 442 -45.30 -16.92 -27.01
CA ASP A 442 -46.41 -15.98 -27.06
C ASP A 442 -46.85 -15.45 -25.69
N GLU A 443 -46.54 -16.17 -24.61
CA GLU A 443 -46.95 -15.81 -23.26
C GLU A 443 -45.79 -15.18 -22.49
N LYS A 444 -45.92 -13.90 -22.11
CA LYS A 444 -45.01 -13.22 -21.20
C LYS A 444 -45.29 -13.69 -19.79
N ARG A 445 -44.46 -14.61 -19.28
CA ARG A 445 -44.51 -15.02 -17.88
C ARG A 445 -43.37 -14.39 -17.12
N SER A 446 -43.69 -13.49 -16.19
CA SER A 446 -42.70 -12.91 -15.28
C SER A 446 -42.18 -13.96 -14.28
N LEU A 447 -40.93 -13.78 -13.87
CA LEU A 447 -40.34 -14.58 -12.82
C LEU A 447 -41.14 -14.49 -11.54
N SER A 448 -41.15 -15.56 -10.77
CA SER A 448 -41.83 -15.70 -9.49
C SER A 448 -40.88 -16.18 -8.40
N PHE A 449 -41.31 -16.05 -7.17
CA PHE A 449 -40.60 -16.62 -6.03
C PHE A 449 -40.29 -18.13 -6.19
N TYR A 450 -41.21 -18.87 -6.82
CA TYR A 450 -41.06 -20.30 -7.02
C TYR A 450 -39.95 -20.66 -8.02
N ASP A 451 -39.70 -19.78 -8.99
CA ASP A 451 -38.60 -19.97 -9.94
C ASP A 451 -37.24 -19.87 -9.20
N LEU A 452 -37.07 -18.88 -8.29
CA LEU A 452 -35.88 -18.79 -7.45
C LEU A 452 -35.77 -20.00 -6.51
N LYS A 453 -36.89 -20.38 -5.84
CA LYS A 453 -36.93 -21.53 -4.93
C LYS A 453 -36.47 -22.82 -5.61
N ALA A 454 -36.88 -23.07 -6.86
CA ALA A 454 -36.44 -24.24 -7.61
C ALA A 454 -34.91 -24.30 -7.76
N TYR A 455 -34.26 -23.18 -8.05
CA TYR A 455 -32.77 -23.13 -8.12
C TYR A 455 -32.10 -23.31 -6.77
N VAL A 456 -32.68 -22.74 -5.70
CA VAL A 456 -32.18 -22.95 -4.34
C VAL A 456 -32.22 -24.43 -3.96
N GLU A 457 -33.34 -25.10 -4.20
CA GLU A 457 -33.49 -26.54 -3.92
C GLU A 457 -32.60 -27.41 -4.79
N MET A 458 -32.42 -27.04 -6.07
CA MET A 458 -31.50 -27.70 -6.98
C MET A 458 -30.05 -27.68 -6.46
N ILE A 459 -29.58 -26.53 -5.98
CA ILE A 459 -28.24 -26.38 -5.40
C ILE A 459 -28.09 -27.21 -4.14
N LEU A 460 -29.05 -27.12 -3.20
CA LEU A 460 -28.99 -27.88 -1.95
C LEU A 460 -29.01 -29.39 -2.20
N THR A 461 -29.83 -29.85 -3.16
CA THR A 461 -29.89 -31.25 -3.57
C THR A 461 -28.55 -31.70 -4.16
N LYS A 462 -27.93 -30.89 -5.04
CA LYS A 462 -26.61 -31.17 -5.61
C LYS A 462 -25.52 -31.28 -4.55
N LEU A 463 -25.63 -30.49 -3.47
CA LEU A 463 -24.73 -30.51 -2.33
C LEU A 463 -25.04 -31.62 -1.31
N GLY A 464 -26.07 -32.46 -1.56
CA GLY A 464 -26.50 -33.53 -0.66
C GLY A 464 -27.21 -33.04 0.60
N MET A 465 -27.78 -31.84 0.56
CA MET A 465 -28.47 -31.21 1.71
C MET A 465 -29.98 -31.38 1.58
N ASN A 466 -30.49 -32.60 1.85
CA ASN A 466 -31.91 -32.94 1.70
C ASN A 466 -32.72 -32.77 2.99
N SER A 467 -32.12 -32.35 4.10
CA SER A 467 -32.77 -32.17 5.40
C SER A 467 -32.42 -30.80 5.98
N TYR A 468 -33.42 -29.94 6.07
CA TYR A 468 -33.35 -28.59 6.64
C TYR A 468 -34.72 -28.21 7.20
N GLN A 469 -34.71 -27.23 8.11
CA GLN A 469 -35.91 -26.59 8.63
C GLN A 469 -36.18 -25.34 7.77
N VAL A 470 -37.47 -24.97 7.70
CA VAL A 470 -37.93 -23.81 6.93
C VAL A 470 -38.58 -22.81 7.86
N SER A 471 -38.17 -21.56 7.80
CA SER A 471 -38.84 -20.44 8.47
C SER A 471 -39.14 -19.32 7.49
N GLU A 472 -40.18 -18.54 7.77
CA GLU A 472 -40.52 -17.36 7.00
C GLU A 472 -39.59 -16.22 7.39
N LEU A 473 -39.04 -15.49 6.40
CA LEU A 473 -38.38 -14.21 6.64
C LEU A 473 -39.45 -13.16 6.88
N SER A 474 -39.43 -12.55 8.06
CA SER A 474 -40.39 -11.49 8.41
C SER A 474 -39.94 -10.13 7.88
N ASN A 475 -40.89 -9.19 7.69
CA ASN A 475 -40.67 -7.81 7.22
C ASN A 475 -39.71 -6.95 8.10
N THR A 476 -39.10 -7.51 9.10
CA THR A 476 -38.08 -6.86 9.95
C THR A 476 -36.67 -6.95 9.38
N ASP A 477 -36.52 -7.67 8.26
CA ASP A 477 -35.21 -7.80 7.61
C ASP A 477 -35.06 -6.67 6.55
N ASP A 478 -34.08 -5.80 6.72
CA ASP A 478 -33.84 -4.67 5.79
C ASP A 478 -33.56 -5.12 4.36
N VAL A 479 -33.25 -6.40 4.15
CA VAL A 479 -32.85 -6.95 2.85
C VAL A 479 -34.05 -7.52 2.07
N PHE A 480 -35.00 -8.21 2.71
CA PHE A 480 -36.11 -8.90 2.05
C PHE A 480 -37.48 -8.35 2.45
N ASN A 481 -38.41 -8.19 1.49
CA ASN A 481 -39.82 -7.94 1.77
C ASN A 481 -40.53 -9.19 2.30
N TYR A 482 -40.28 -10.32 1.63
CA TYR A 482 -40.73 -11.63 2.04
C TYR A 482 -39.82 -12.70 1.47
N GLY A 483 -39.76 -13.83 2.12
CA GLY A 483 -38.92 -14.94 1.70
C GLY A 483 -38.92 -16.10 2.66
N LEU A 484 -38.01 -17.02 2.45
CA LEU A 484 -37.79 -18.18 3.30
C LEU A 484 -36.32 -18.26 3.71
N SER A 485 -36.10 -18.73 4.93
CA SER A 485 -34.80 -19.14 5.45
C SER A 485 -34.75 -20.66 5.60
N TYR A 486 -33.77 -21.28 4.96
CA TYR A 486 -33.50 -22.70 5.17
C TYR A 486 -32.32 -22.83 6.13
N HIS A 487 -32.52 -23.57 7.23
CA HIS A 487 -31.54 -23.64 8.30
C HIS A 487 -31.45 -25.03 8.95
N ARG A 488 -30.36 -25.28 9.66
CA ARG A 488 -30.19 -26.46 10.56
C ARG A 488 -29.91 -25.97 11.98
N GLY A 489 -30.92 -26.08 12.85
CA GLY A 489 -30.86 -25.43 14.15
C GLY A 489 -30.66 -23.92 13.99
N PRO A 490 -29.73 -23.28 14.71
CA PRO A 490 -29.48 -21.84 14.60
C PRO A 490 -28.64 -21.44 13.39
N GLN A 491 -28.20 -22.38 12.54
CA GLN A 491 -27.28 -22.12 11.43
C GLN A 491 -28.04 -22.00 10.11
N VAL A 492 -28.09 -20.79 9.56
CA VAL A 492 -28.70 -20.49 8.27
C VAL A 492 -27.86 -21.07 7.14
N LEU A 493 -28.50 -21.82 6.24
CA LEU A 493 -27.92 -22.35 5.00
C LEU A 493 -28.10 -21.35 3.86
N VAL A 494 -29.32 -20.84 3.70
CA VAL A 494 -29.68 -19.87 2.66
C VAL A 494 -30.90 -19.07 3.08
N ASP A 495 -30.82 -17.74 2.89
CA ASP A 495 -31.95 -16.82 2.92
C ASP A 495 -32.28 -16.41 1.49
N PHE A 496 -33.56 -16.47 1.11
CA PHE A 496 -33.96 -16.13 -0.24
C PHE A 496 -35.38 -15.59 -0.31
N GLY A 497 -35.59 -14.67 -1.22
CA GLY A 497 -36.90 -14.00 -1.36
C GLY A 497 -36.88 -12.86 -2.36
N VAL A 498 -37.82 -11.95 -2.18
CA VAL A 498 -37.92 -10.70 -2.94
C VAL A 498 -37.22 -9.61 -2.13
N LEU A 499 -36.30 -8.89 -2.76
CA LEU A 499 -35.58 -7.79 -2.11
C LEU A 499 -36.54 -6.67 -1.69
N SER A 500 -36.21 -6.02 -0.57
CA SER A 500 -37.06 -4.98 0.02
C SER A 500 -37.24 -3.78 -0.91
N ASP A 501 -38.44 -3.21 -0.87
CA ASP A 501 -38.77 -2.04 -1.69
C ASP A 501 -37.93 -0.81 -1.31
N ASN A 502 -37.58 -0.69 -0.03
CA ASN A 502 -36.70 0.36 0.45
C ASN A 502 -35.31 0.26 -0.19
N LEU A 503 -34.76 -0.95 -0.22
CA LEU A 503 -33.45 -1.20 -0.83
C LEU A 503 -33.49 -1.02 -2.35
N LYS A 504 -34.50 -1.58 -3.03
CA LYS A 504 -34.72 -1.37 -4.48
C LYS A 504 -34.82 0.12 -4.85
N LYS A 505 -35.54 0.91 -4.05
CA LYS A 505 -35.74 2.35 -4.26
C LYS A 505 -34.42 3.13 -4.17
N LYS A 506 -33.52 2.79 -3.24
CA LYS A 506 -32.20 3.42 -3.12
C LYS A 506 -31.38 3.29 -4.42
N TYR A 507 -31.56 2.21 -5.16
CA TYR A 507 -30.89 1.95 -6.44
C TYR A 507 -31.73 2.36 -7.68
N GLY A 508 -32.98 2.80 -7.50
CA GLY A 508 -33.87 3.15 -8.60
C GLY A 508 -34.43 1.95 -9.36
N VAL A 509 -34.39 0.74 -8.79
CA VAL A 509 -34.91 -0.50 -9.38
C VAL A 509 -36.42 -0.58 -9.15
N LYS A 510 -37.19 -0.71 -10.24
CA LYS A 510 -38.66 -0.71 -10.19
C LYS A 510 -39.28 -2.11 -10.21
N ARG A 511 -38.59 -3.09 -10.80
CA ARG A 511 -39.07 -4.47 -10.92
C ARG A 511 -38.77 -5.26 -9.65
N ASP A 512 -39.51 -6.36 -9.45
CA ASP A 512 -39.16 -7.30 -8.40
C ASP A 512 -37.84 -8.00 -8.70
N VAL A 513 -36.99 -8.06 -7.68
CA VAL A 513 -35.69 -8.71 -7.72
C VAL A 513 -35.73 -9.90 -6.78
N PHE A 514 -35.61 -11.09 -7.33
CA PHE A 514 -35.52 -12.33 -6.60
C PHE A 514 -34.07 -12.61 -6.26
N HIS A 515 -33.76 -12.77 -4.99
CA HIS A 515 -32.38 -12.90 -4.52
C HIS A 515 -32.25 -14.02 -3.49
N ALA A 516 -31.14 -14.77 -3.55
CA ALA A 516 -30.78 -15.79 -2.58
C ALA A 516 -29.33 -15.59 -2.13
N ILE A 517 -29.10 -15.77 -0.83
CA ILE A 517 -27.77 -15.65 -0.20
C ILE A 517 -27.49 -16.94 0.57
N PHE A 518 -26.61 -17.78 0.02
CA PHE A 518 -26.15 -18.99 0.68
C PHE A 518 -24.97 -18.67 1.60
N ASN A 519 -25.01 -19.15 2.83
CA ASN A 519 -23.87 -19.11 3.73
C ASN A 519 -22.92 -20.27 3.41
N TRP A 520 -21.88 -19.97 2.64
CA TRP A 520 -20.98 -20.99 2.11
C TRP A 520 -20.16 -21.68 3.19
N ASP A 521 -19.76 -20.95 4.24
CA ASP A 521 -19.01 -21.50 5.36
C ASP A 521 -19.82 -22.56 6.11
N VAL A 522 -21.10 -22.28 6.32
CA VAL A 522 -22.03 -23.23 6.98
C VAL A 522 -22.26 -24.45 6.10
N ILE A 523 -22.49 -24.25 4.81
CA ILE A 523 -22.70 -25.32 3.84
C ILE A 523 -21.52 -26.27 3.81
N LEU A 524 -20.30 -25.76 3.62
CA LEU A 524 -19.08 -26.58 3.58
C LEU A 524 -18.84 -27.35 4.89
N ARG A 525 -19.20 -26.76 6.01
CA ARG A 525 -19.11 -27.43 7.32
C ARG A 525 -20.05 -28.62 7.42
N PHE A 526 -21.27 -28.50 6.89
CA PHE A 526 -22.22 -29.62 6.88
C PHE A 526 -21.85 -30.69 5.84
N MET A 527 -21.31 -30.30 4.67
CA MET A 527 -20.83 -31.24 3.66
C MET A 527 -19.76 -32.19 4.21
N LYS A 528 -18.88 -31.71 5.09
CA LYS A 528 -17.86 -32.55 5.74
C LYS A 528 -18.45 -33.69 6.57
N LYS A 529 -19.70 -33.57 7.00
CA LYS A 529 -20.42 -34.54 7.85
C LYS A 529 -21.42 -35.39 7.06
N THR A 530 -21.61 -35.13 5.77
CA THR A 530 -22.57 -35.81 4.92
C THR A 530 -21.88 -36.99 4.21
N SER A 531 -22.40 -38.18 4.36
CA SER A 531 -21.99 -39.37 3.60
C SER A 531 -22.95 -39.58 2.43
N ILE A 532 -22.39 -39.77 1.23
CA ILE A 532 -23.17 -40.17 0.07
C ILE A 532 -23.47 -41.67 0.20
N SER A 533 -24.74 -42.02 0.22
CA SER A 533 -25.20 -43.42 0.18
C SER A 533 -25.99 -43.65 -1.11
N VAL A 534 -25.63 -44.72 -1.83
CA VAL A 534 -26.37 -45.15 -3.00
C VAL A 534 -27.35 -46.23 -2.58
N LYS A 535 -28.63 -46.01 -2.90
CA LYS A 535 -29.68 -47.04 -2.71
C LYS A 535 -29.95 -47.74 -4.03
N GLU A 536 -30.21 -49.03 -3.97
CA GLU A 536 -30.63 -49.75 -5.16
C GLU A 536 -31.95 -49.15 -5.71
N ILE A 537 -32.00 -49.08 -7.05
CA ILE A 537 -33.22 -48.64 -7.76
C ILE A 537 -34.30 -49.69 -7.53
N THR A 538 -35.49 -49.25 -7.11
CA THR A 538 -36.63 -50.14 -6.97
C THR A 538 -36.96 -50.84 -8.29
N ARG A 539 -37.13 -52.15 -8.21
CA ARG A 539 -37.51 -52.99 -9.38
C ARG A 539 -39.00 -52.97 -9.66
N PHE A 540 -39.79 -52.34 -8.75
CA PHE A 540 -41.24 -52.26 -8.89
C PHE A 540 -41.65 -50.93 -9.52
N PRO A 541 -42.70 -50.93 -10.38
CA PRO A 541 -43.20 -49.70 -10.98
C PRO A 541 -43.81 -48.78 -9.92
N VAL A 542 -43.60 -47.48 -10.11
CA VAL A 542 -44.18 -46.42 -9.21
C VAL A 542 -45.67 -46.37 -9.43
N VAL A 543 -46.43 -46.41 -8.34
CA VAL A 543 -47.89 -46.21 -8.37
C VAL A 543 -48.22 -44.78 -7.92
N ARG A 544 -48.80 -44.01 -8.83
CA ARG A 544 -49.26 -42.65 -8.54
C ARG A 544 -50.64 -42.69 -7.91
N ARG A 545 -50.83 -41.93 -6.82
CA ARG A 545 -52.12 -41.74 -6.15
C ARG A 545 -52.35 -40.25 -6.03
N ASP A 546 -53.57 -39.80 -6.32
CA ASP A 546 -54.02 -38.43 -6.15
C ASP A 546 -55.04 -38.38 -4.98
N LEU A 547 -54.86 -37.45 -4.07
CA LEU A 547 -55.74 -37.19 -2.95
C LEU A 547 -56.24 -35.73 -3.05
N ALA A 548 -57.53 -35.55 -3.19
CA ALA A 548 -58.17 -34.23 -3.16
C ALA A 548 -58.62 -33.91 -1.74
N LEU A 549 -58.15 -32.83 -1.18
CA LEU A 549 -58.47 -32.37 0.16
C LEU A 549 -59.25 -31.05 0.10
N VAL A 550 -60.31 -30.93 0.87
CA VAL A 550 -60.99 -29.65 1.13
C VAL A 550 -60.51 -29.21 2.52
N VAL A 551 -59.78 -28.12 2.55
CA VAL A 551 -59.19 -27.61 3.82
C VAL A 551 -59.55 -26.14 4.00
N ASP A 552 -59.53 -25.65 5.23
CA ASP A 552 -59.69 -24.24 5.54
C ASP A 552 -58.53 -23.43 4.93
N THR A 553 -58.81 -22.22 4.44
CA THR A 553 -57.83 -21.32 3.84
C THR A 553 -56.67 -20.92 4.77
N LYS A 554 -56.85 -21.13 6.08
CA LYS A 554 -55.82 -20.90 7.09
C LYS A 554 -54.79 -22.03 7.18
N VAL A 555 -55.11 -23.22 6.67
CA VAL A 555 -54.19 -24.37 6.69
C VAL A 555 -53.07 -24.15 5.66
N LYS A 556 -51.84 -24.14 6.14
CA LYS A 556 -50.68 -24.01 5.27
C LYS A 556 -50.38 -25.33 4.55
N PHE A 557 -49.95 -25.25 3.28
CA PHE A 557 -49.57 -26.43 2.50
C PHE A 557 -48.43 -27.22 3.19
N SER A 558 -47.55 -26.54 3.92
CA SER A 558 -46.49 -27.18 4.74
C SER A 558 -47.01 -28.08 5.83
N GLU A 559 -48.19 -27.80 6.43
CA GLU A 559 -48.83 -28.66 7.44
C GLU A 559 -49.33 -29.95 6.80
N ILE A 560 -49.89 -29.85 5.60
CA ILE A 560 -50.38 -31.02 4.85
C ILE A 560 -49.19 -31.91 4.44
N THR A 561 -48.10 -31.30 3.91
CA THR A 561 -46.91 -32.05 3.51
C THR A 561 -46.23 -32.73 4.70
N ALA A 562 -46.20 -32.10 5.89
CA ALA A 562 -45.62 -32.69 7.09
C ALA A 562 -46.37 -33.94 7.59
N ILE A 563 -47.66 -34.07 7.22
CA ILE A 563 -48.46 -35.28 7.54
C ILE A 563 -48.27 -36.35 6.47
N ALA A 564 -48.05 -35.95 5.20
CA ALA A 564 -47.99 -36.87 4.07
C ALA A 564 -46.61 -37.52 3.88
N PHE A 565 -45.58 -36.88 4.34
CA PHE A 565 -44.16 -37.29 4.20
C PHE A 565 -43.42 -37.29 5.54
#